data_ab857e5460ac4c304cfe4d13b012939f
#
_entry.id   ab857e5460ac4c304cfe4d13b012939f
#
_cell.length_a   1.000
_cell.length_b   1.000
_cell.length_c   1.000
_cell.angle_alpha   90.00
_cell.angle_beta   90.00
_cell.angle_gamma   90.00
#
_symmetry.space_group_name_H-M   'P 1'
#
loop_
_entity.id
_entity.type
_entity.pdbx_description
1 polymer ?
#
loop_
_entity_poly.entity_id
_entity_poly.type
_entity_poly.pdbx_seq_one_letter_code
_entity_poly.pdbx_strand_id
1 'polypeptide(L)'
;MSEQTHHILKELCEIGDSEIAAHSQRFFKTGRGEYGEGDRFLGIRMPQIRKRVREHRSILLEDVLELLKSPFHEARLLALLVLVSKYGLAGKDQERETIYRDYLTHTEYINN
;
A
#
# COMPACT_ATOMS: atom_id res chain seq x y z
N MET A 1 16.12 -0.82 -0.54
CA MET A 1 14.93 0.06 -0.56
C MET A 1 15.34 1.43 -1.05
N SER A 2 14.57 2.00 -1.98
CA SER A 2 14.87 3.32 -2.54
C SER A 2 14.63 4.44 -1.51
N GLU A 3 15.26 5.60 -1.76
CA GLU A 3 15.03 6.80 -0.95
C GLU A 3 13.56 7.21 -0.94
N GLN A 4 12.91 7.10 -2.10
CA GLN A 4 11.50 7.46 -2.25
C GLN A 4 10.61 6.55 -1.41
N THR A 5 10.85 5.23 -1.45
CA THR A 5 10.12 4.26 -0.63
C THR A 5 10.31 4.55 0.86
N HIS A 6 11.55 4.83 1.27
CA HIS A 6 11.86 5.19 2.65
C HIS A 6 11.12 6.44 3.11
N HIS A 7 11.10 7.46 2.26
CA HIS A 7 10.40 8.72 2.53
C HIS A 7 8.91 8.50 2.73
N ILE A 8 8.29 7.71 1.85
CA ILE A 8 6.85 7.43 1.93
C ILE A 8 6.52 6.65 3.22
N LEU A 9 7.31 5.63 3.54
CA LEU A 9 7.09 4.85 4.76
C LEU A 9 7.24 5.71 6.01
N LYS A 10 8.24 6.57 6.04
CA LYS A 10 8.45 7.50 7.15
C LYS A 10 7.26 8.44 7.31
N GLU A 11 6.77 9.00 6.22
CA GLU A 11 5.60 9.89 6.20
C GLU A 11 4.37 9.17 6.75
N LEU A 12 4.12 7.94 6.30
CA LEU A 12 2.99 7.16 6.79
C LEU A 12 3.10 6.87 8.29
N CYS A 13 4.29 6.54 8.76
CA CYS A 13 4.51 6.31 10.19
C CYS A 13 4.24 7.57 11.01
N GLU A 14 4.59 8.74 10.48
CA GLU A 14 4.40 10.00 11.18
C GLU A 14 2.94 10.39 11.31
N ILE A 15 2.11 10.07 10.31
CA ILE A 15 0.67 10.41 10.34
C ILE A 15 -0.18 9.32 10.99
N GLY A 16 0.41 8.19 11.32
CA GLY A 16 -0.30 7.08 11.96
C GLY A 16 -0.79 7.44 13.36
N ASP A 17 -1.91 6.83 13.74
CA ASP A 17 -2.54 7.02 15.06
C ASP A 17 -2.66 5.68 15.76
N SER A 18 -2.07 5.56 16.95
CA SER A 18 -2.01 4.30 17.68
C SER A 18 -3.38 3.76 18.11
N GLU A 19 -4.33 4.64 18.40
CA GLU A 19 -5.68 4.21 18.77
C GLU A 19 -6.43 3.66 17.58
N ILE A 20 -6.31 4.32 16.43
CA ILE A 20 -6.90 3.85 15.18
C ILE A 20 -6.25 2.53 14.78
N ALA A 21 -4.93 2.41 14.93
CA ALA A 21 -4.21 1.17 14.63
C ALA A 21 -4.72 0.02 15.51
N ALA A 22 -4.87 0.24 16.80
CA ALA A 22 -5.35 -0.78 17.72
C ALA A 22 -6.77 -1.23 17.38
N HIS A 23 -7.64 -0.29 17.03
CA HIS A 23 -9.00 -0.61 16.59
C HIS A 23 -8.99 -1.47 15.32
N SER A 24 -8.19 -1.08 14.34
CA SER A 24 -8.07 -1.81 13.08
C SER A 24 -7.51 -3.21 13.28
N GLN A 25 -6.54 -3.38 14.18
CA GLN A 25 -5.97 -4.68 14.52
C GLN A 25 -7.06 -5.65 14.99
N ARG A 26 -7.97 -5.18 15.84
CA ARG A 26 -9.08 -5.99 16.32
C ARG A 26 -10.13 -6.24 15.26
N PHE A 27 -10.49 -5.20 14.50
CA PHE A 27 -11.53 -5.28 13.48
C PHE A 27 -11.18 -6.27 12.38
N PHE A 28 -9.93 -6.25 11.90
CA PHE A 28 -9.50 -7.10 10.79
C PHE A 28 -8.98 -8.47 11.24
N LYS A 29 -9.14 -8.80 12.51
CA LYS A 29 -8.80 -10.13 13.04
C LYS A 29 -7.36 -10.53 12.70
N THR A 30 -6.41 -9.75 13.20
CA THR A 30 -4.99 -9.94 12.92
C THR A 30 -4.27 -10.82 13.95
N GLY A 31 -4.99 -11.31 14.95
CA GLY A 31 -4.43 -12.16 15.99
C GLY A 31 -4.01 -13.53 15.46
N ARG A 32 -3.26 -14.25 16.29
CA ARG A 32 -2.77 -15.57 15.93
C ARG A 32 -3.91 -16.53 15.57
N GLY A 33 -3.82 -17.16 14.41
CA GLY A 33 -4.86 -18.07 13.93
C GLY A 33 -6.05 -17.37 13.30
N GLU A 34 -6.11 -16.05 13.31
CA GLU A 34 -7.21 -15.32 12.68
C GLU A 34 -6.91 -15.03 11.21
N TYR A 35 -7.95 -14.61 10.47
CA TYR A 35 -7.87 -14.44 9.01
C TYR A 35 -6.76 -13.47 8.58
N GLY A 36 -6.59 -12.38 9.29
CA GLY A 36 -5.58 -11.36 8.98
C GLY A 36 -4.29 -11.49 9.78
N GLU A 37 -3.96 -12.70 10.23
CA GLU A 37 -2.79 -12.93 11.07
C GLU A 37 -1.53 -12.30 10.49
N GLY A 38 -0.81 -11.57 11.32
CA GLY A 38 0.46 -10.94 10.94
C GLY A 38 0.33 -9.59 10.29
N ASP A 39 -0.87 -9.15 9.95
CA ASP A 39 -1.06 -7.82 9.38
C ASP A 39 -0.85 -6.73 10.44
N ARG A 40 -0.22 -5.65 10.05
CA ARG A 40 0.10 -4.54 10.96
C ARG A 40 -0.49 -3.25 10.44
N PHE A 41 -1.06 -2.46 11.34
CA PHE A 41 -1.70 -1.20 11.01
C PHE A 41 -0.95 -0.02 11.62
N LEU A 42 -0.84 1.06 10.84
CA LEU A 42 -0.28 2.32 11.30
C LEU A 42 -1.34 3.23 11.90
N GLY A 43 -2.60 3.00 11.55
CA GLY A 43 -3.71 3.81 12.01
C GLY A 43 -3.93 5.04 11.17
N ILE A 44 -4.13 4.84 9.87
CA ILE A 44 -4.34 5.93 8.91
C ILE A 44 -5.69 5.72 8.24
N ARG A 45 -6.54 6.72 8.27
CA ARG A 45 -7.87 6.66 7.67
C ARG A 45 -7.82 6.91 6.17
N MET A 46 -8.82 6.42 5.45
CA MET A 46 -8.87 6.48 3.98
C MET A 46 -8.67 7.88 3.39
N PRO A 47 -9.25 8.96 3.93
CA PRO A 47 -8.98 10.30 3.37
C PRO A 47 -7.50 10.66 3.34
N GLN A 48 -6.74 10.29 4.38
CA GLN A 48 -5.31 10.52 4.44
C GLN A 48 -4.57 9.65 3.43
N ILE A 49 -4.98 8.39 3.30
CA ILE A 49 -4.39 7.48 2.30
C ILE A 49 -4.61 8.05 0.89
N ARG A 50 -5.82 8.47 0.57
CA ARG A 50 -6.15 9.02 -0.75
C ARG A 50 -5.34 10.28 -1.07
N LYS A 51 -5.11 11.11 -0.07
CA LYS A 51 -4.26 12.31 -0.22
C LYS A 51 -2.84 11.90 -0.60
N ARG A 52 -2.28 10.91 0.08
CA ARG A 52 -0.93 10.42 -0.21
C ARG A 52 -0.85 9.75 -1.58
N VAL A 53 -1.89 9.04 -1.99
CA VAL A 53 -1.96 8.47 -3.34
C VAL A 53 -1.83 9.58 -4.39
N ARG A 54 -2.56 10.67 -4.23
CA ARG A 54 -2.50 11.80 -5.17
C ARG A 54 -1.11 12.43 -5.21
N GLU A 55 -0.45 12.52 -4.05
CA GLU A 55 0.90 13.09 -3.96
C GLU A 55 1.97 12.21 -4.57
N HIS A 56 1.78 10.89 -4.53
CA HIS A 56 2.81 9.92 -4.91
C HIS A 56 2.49 9.08 -6.14
N ARG A 57 1.45 9.42 -6.88
CA ARG A 57 1.06 8.60 -8.04
C ARG A 57 2.07 8.61 -9.20
N SER A 58 3.05 9.50 -9.16
CA SER A 58 4.10 9.57 -10.19
C SER A 58 5.37 8.81 -9.80
N ILE A 59 5.42 8.14 -8.65
CA ILE A 59 6.59 7.37 -8.26
C ILE A 59 6.82 6.21 -9.24
N LEU A 60 8.04 5.73 -9.28
CA LEU A 60 8.42 4.64 -10.17
C LEU A 60 7.68 3.34 -9.80
N LEU A 61 7.37 2.53 -10.82
CA LEU A 61 6.70 1.25 -10.60
C LEU A 61 7.49 0.36 -9.65
N GLU A 62 8.81 0.34 -9.75
CA GLU A 62 9.65 -0.45 -8.85
C GLU A 62 9.49 -0.04 -7.38
N ASP A 63 9.25 1.25 -7.11
CA ASP A 63 8.99 1.73 -5.76
C ASP A 63 7.62 1.28 -5.26
N VAL A 64 6.61 1.28 -6.15
CA VAL A 64 5.29 0.76 -5.83
C VAL A 64 5.40 -0.71 -5.43
N LEU A 65 6.17 -1.49 -6.18
CA LEU A 65 6.35 -2.92 -5.90
C LEU A 65 7.06 -3.17 -4.57
N GLU A 66 8.01 -2.31 -4.21
CA GLU A 66 8.65 -2.38 -2.89
C GLU A 66 7.65 -2.13 -1.76
N LEU A 67 6.76 -1.14 -1.92
CA LEU A 67 5.73 -0.83 -0.93
C LEU A 67 4.74 -1.97 -0.74
N LEU A 68 4.45 -2.74 -1.81
CA LEU A 68 3.58 -3.91 -1.72
C LEU A 68 4.15 -5.00 -0.82
N LYS A 69 5.44 -4.98 -0.54
CA LYS A 69 6.11 -5.95 0.33
C LYS A 69 6.16 -5.50 1.79
N SER A 70 5.65 -4.32 2.10
CA SER A 70 5.67 -3.78 3.46
C SER A 70 4.80 -4.62 4.40
N PRO A 71 5.22 -4.78 5.67
CA PRO A 71 4.38 -5.43 6.69
C PRO A 71 3.18 -4.57 7.11
N PHE A 72 3.16 -3.28 6.75
CA PHE A 72 2.08 -2.39 7.13
C PHE A 72 0.96 -2.38 6.11
N HIS A 73 -0.27 -2.60 6.60
CA HIS A 73 -1.47 -2.64 5.78
C HIS A 73 -1.63 -1.37 4.94
N GLU A 74 -1.48 -0.20 5.56
CA GLU A 74 -1.67 1.08 4.86
C GLU A 74 -0.63 1.34 3.78
N ALA A 75 0.60 0.86 3.97
CA ALA A 75 1.63 0.99 2.95
C ALA A 75 1.28 0.15 1.71
N ARG A 76 0.80 -1.08 1.92
CA ARG A 76 0.35 -1.94 0.82
C ARG A 76 -0.89 -1.36 0.12
N LEU A 77 -1.82 -0.82 0.91
CA LEU A 77 -3.02 -0.18 0.36
C LEU A 77 -2.65 1.03 -0.49
N LEU A 78 -1.76 1.88 0.01
CA LEU A 78 -1.25 3.02 -0.76
C LEU A 78 -0.65 2.55 -2.08
N ALA A 79 0.20 1.54 -2.03
CA ALA A 79 0.84 0.99 -3.23
C ALA A 79 -0.18 0.48 -4.24
N LEU A 80 -1.17 -0.26 -3.76
CA LEU A 80 -2.23 -0.79 -4.62
C LEU A 80 -3.02 0.34 -5.30
N LEU A 81 -3.38 1.37 -4.53
CA LEU A 81 -4.15 2.50 -5.08
C LEU A 81 -3.31 3.32 -6.07
N VAL A 82 -2.01 3.49 -5.81
CA VAL A 82 -1.09 4.13 -6.77
C VAL A 82 -1.01 3.29 -8.05
N LEU A 83 -0.91 1.97 -7.91
CA LEU A 83 -0.86 1.07 -9.06
C LEU A 83 -2.13 1.17 -9.91
N VAL A 84 -3.30 1.19 -9.27
CA VAL A 84 -4.58 1.37 -9.95
C VAL A 84 -4.63 2.71 -10.68
N SER A 85 -4.14 3.78 -10.02
CA SER A 85 -4.07 5.11 -10.63
C SER A 85 -3.17 5.12 -11.87
N LYS A 86 -2.00 4.49 -11.78
CA LYS A 86 -1.08 4.36 -12.91
C LYS A 86 -1.73 3.60 -14.07
N TYR A 87 -2.40 2.49 -13.77
CA TYR A 87 -3.09 1.67 -14.76
C TYR A 87 -4.16 2.48 -15.49
N GLY A 88 -4.96 3.24 -14.72
CA GLY A 88 -6.03 4.05 -15.29
C GLY A 88 -5.54 5.23 -16.14
N LEU A 89 -4.33 5.71 -15.83
CA LEU A 89 -3.71 6.83 -16.56
C LEU A 89 -2.84 6.38 -17.72
N ALA A 90 -2.48 5.09 -17.78
CA ALA A 90 -1.64 4.56 -18.84
C ALA A 90 -2.39 4.62 -20.18
N GLY A 91 -1.84 5.35 -21.13
CA GLY A 91 -2.45 5.54 -22.44
C GLY A 91 -2.10 4.47 -23.45
N LYS A 92 -1.16 3.59 -23.15
CA LYS A 92 -0.66 2.56 -24.07
C LYS A 92 -0.96 1.17 -23.53
N ASP A 93 -1.45 0.29 -24.40
CA ASP A 93 -1.81 -1.08 -24.04
C ASP A 93 -0.63 -1.84 -23.44
N GLN A 94 0.57 -1.65 -24.00
CA GLN A 94 1.78 -2.32 -23.53
C GLN A 94 2.10 -1.93 -22.08
N GLU A 95 1.95 -0.66 -21.73
CA GLU A 95 2.19 -0.17 -20.37
C GLU A 95 1.17 -0.75 -19.40
N ARG A 96 -0.10 -0.79 -19.80
CA ARG A 96 -1.16 -1.40 -18.98
C ARG A 96 -0.91 -2.88 -18.75
N GLU A 97 -0.47 -3.59 -19.78
CA GLU A 97 -0.17 -5.02 -19.67
C GLU A 97 0.96 -5.27 -18.68
N THR A 98 2.02 -4.45 -18.73
CA THR A 98 3.14 -4.57 -17.82
C THR A 98 2.70 -4.34 -16.37
N ILE A 99 1.92 -3.30 -16.12
CA ILE A 99 1.41 -2.97 -14.78
C ILE A 99 0.55 -4.12 -14.26
N TYR A 100 -0.35 -4.63 -15.09
CA TYR A 100 -1.25 -5.73 -14.72
C TYR A 100 -0.46 -7.00 -14.39
N ARG A 101 0.55 -7.32 -15.19
CA ARG A 101 1.41 -8.48 -14.96
C ARG A 101 2.16 -8.37 -13.64
N ASP A 102 2.72 -7.19 -13.36
CA ASP A 102 3.43 -6.94 -12.11
C ASP A 102 2.50 -7.06 -10.90
N TYR A 103 1.27 -6.55 -11.04
CA TYR A 103 0.27 -6.70 -9.99
C TYR A 103 0.00 -8.18 -9.69
N LEU A 104 -0.23 -8.99 -10.72
CA LEU A 104 -0.50 -10.42 -10.55
C LEU A 104 0.68 -11.15 -9.91
N THR A 105 1.90 -10.79 -10.29
CA THR A 105 3.11 -11.40 -9.74
C THR A 105 3.26 -11.12 -8.25
N HIS A 106 2.77 -9.98 -7.78
CA HIS A 106 2.95 -9.52 -6.40
C HIS A 106 1.68 -9.64 -5.55
N THR A 107 0.64 -10.34 -6.02
CA THR A 107 -0.62 -10.47 -5.27
C THR A 107 -0.44 -11.17 -3.93
N GLU A 108 0.57 -12.01 -3.77
CA GLU A 108 0.87 -12.69 -2.51
C GLU A 108 1.22 -11.71 -1.38
N TYR A 109 1.59 -10.48 -1.71
CA TYR A 109 1.91 -9.44 -0.73
C TYR A 109 0.70 -8.58 -0.36
N ILE A 110 -0.42 -8.78 -1.02
CA ILE A 110 -1.65 -8.02 -0.78
C ILE A 110 -2.57 -8.85 0.11
N ASN A 111 -2.49 -8.57 1.39
CA ASN A 111 -3.27 -9.29 2.40
C ASN A 111 -4.58 -8.55 2.68
N ASN A 112 -5.64 -9.01 2.14
CA ASN A 112 -6.94 -8.39 2.42
C ASN A 112 -7.89 -9.36 3.04
#